data_c55643f661c295560d8b7018238958bf
#
_entry.id   c55643f661c295560d8b7018238958bf
#
_cell.length_a   1.000
_cell.length_b   1.000
_cell.length_c   1.000
_cell.angle_alpha   90.00
_cell.angle_beta   90.00
_cell.angle_gamma   90.00
#
_symmetry.space_group_name_H-M   'P 1'
#
loop_
_entity.id
_entity.type
_entity.pdbx_description
1 polymer ?
#
loop_
_entity_poly.entity_id
_entity_poly.type
_entity_poly.pdbx_seq_one_letter_code
_entity_poly.pdbx_strand_id
1 'polypeptide(L)'
;MSIGCPVSLCAAEALTGKLVITGSSTMAPLVAEMGKRFESRHPAVRIDVQTGGSSRGIADIRFGLADIGMVSRSLHVHERDLYETPIAYDGVTIILHQTNPVHSLTNDQIVAIYTGAIRNWRAVGGKDAPITVLTKAEGRGTLELFLRYFGLKSREIRAHVVIGDNEQGVKTVAGNPHAIGYVSIGTAQYDAERGVAVKLLPIQGIAPTMENVRRGVFPLMRPLMLVTNGVPEGLPRRFIDFARSSEVTDLVLNQYFVPLSE
;
A
#
# COMPACT_ATOMS: atom_id res chain seq x y z
N MET A 1 9.71 5.87 65.66
CA MET A 1 8.49 5.60 64.91
C MET A 1 8.70 6.04 63.46
N SER A 2 8.91 5.10 62.56
CA SER A 2 9.17 5.37 61.14
C SER A 2 7.87 5.08 60.41
N ILE A 3 7.25 6.12 59.88
CA ILE A 3 6.01 6.02 59.10
C ILE A 3 6.39 5.74 57.65
N GLY A 4 6.28 4.47 57.24
CA GLY A 4 6.45 4.06 55.86
C GLY A 4 5.26 4.56 55.02
N CYS A 5 5.52 5.45 54.07
CA CYS A 5 4.54 5.82 53.06
C CYS A 5 4.31 4.64 52.10
N PRO A 6 3.10 4.18 51.83
CA PRO A 6 2.87 3.17 50.80
C PRO A 6 3.08 3.81 49.44
N VAL A 7 4.06 3.30 48.68
CA VAL A 7 4.20 3.58 47.25
C VAL A 7 3.04 2.91 46.54
N SER A 8 2.02 3.70 46.19
CA SER A 8 0.90 3.24 45.38
C SER A 8 1.48 2.89 43.99
N LEU A 9 1.68 1.62 43.69
CA LEU A 9 1.94 1.13 42.35
C LEU A 9 0.67 1.41 41.53
N CYS A 10 0.69 2.46 40.73
CA CYS A 10 -0.36 2.71 39.75
C CYS A 10 -0.26 1.58 38.72
N ALA A 11 -1.05 0.53 38.88
CA ALA A 11 -1.22 -0.51 37.88
C ALA A 11 -1.73 0.19 36.60
N ALA A 12 -0.91 0.17 35.54
CA ALA A 12 -1.36 0.67 34.26
C ALA A 12 -2.62 -0.09 33.87
N GLU A 13 -3.71 0.65 33.67
CA GLU A 13 -5.01 0.09 33.33
C GLU A 13 -4.85 -0.76 32.06
N ALA A 14 -5.22 -2.05 32.14
CA ALA A 14 -5.05 -2.98 31.04
C ALA A 14 -5.90 -2.52 29.85
N LEU A 15 -5.27 -2.35 28.68
CA LEU A 15 -5.98 -1.99 27.45
C LEU A 15 -6.99 -3.07 27.09
N THR A 16 -8.24 -2.66 26.83
CA THR A 16 -9.34 -3.55 26.45
C THR A 16 -10.14 -2.93 25.31
N GLY A 17 -10.84 -3.75 24.55
CA GLY A 17 -11.78 -3.28 23.53
C GLY A 17 -11.55 -3.87 22.16
N LYS A 18 -12.33 -3.39 21.19
CA LYS A 18 -12.23 -3.75 19.78
C LYS A 18 -11.81 -2.54 18.97
N LEU A 19 -10.92 -2.75 17.98
CA LEU A 19 -10.46 -1.74 17.03
C LEU A 19 -10.80 -2.23 15.62
N VAL A 20 -11.56 -1.46 14.88
CA VAL A 20 -11.91 -1.73 13.47
C VAL A 20 -11.05 -0.86 12.58
N ILE A 21 -10.26 -1.50 11.70
CA ILE A 21 -9.33 -0.83 10.79
C ILE A 21 -9.71 -1.20 9.36
N THR A 22 -10.04 -0.21 8.51
CA THR A 22 -10.51 -0.47 7.15
C THR A 22 -9.67 0.29 6.11
N GLY A 23 -9.68 -0.17 4.84
CA GLY A 23 -9.12 0.63 3.76
C GLY A 23 -8.14 -0.09 2.84
N SER A 24 -6.92 0.43 2.71
CA SER A 24 -5.91 0.01 1.73
C SER A 24 -5.57 -1.48 1.80
N SER A 25 -5.82 -2.21 0.71
CA SER A 25 -5.40 -3.61 0.58
C SER A 25 -3.88 -3.78 0.50
N THR A 26 -3.14 -2.73 0.13
CA THR A 26 -1.66 -2.74 0.19
C THR A 26 -1.15 -2.81 1.62
N MET A 27 -1.79 -2.07 2.54
CA MET A 27 -1.38 -2.00 3.94
C MET A 27 -1.92 -3.15 4.80
N ALA A 28 -3.02 -3.77 4.38
CA ALA A 28 -3.74 -4.75 5.20
C ALA A 28 -2.86 -5.90 5.71
N PRO A 29 -1.96 -6.52 4.92
CA PRO A 29 -1.07 -7.57 5.44
C PRO A 29 -0.17 -7.06 6.58
N LEU A 30 0.45 -5.89 6.42
CA LEU A 30 1.29 -5.28 7.44
C LEU A 30 0.48 -4.97 8.71
N VAL A 31 -0.66 -4.30 8.56
CA VAL A 31 -1.50 -3.88 9.69
C VAL A 31 -2.10 -5.08 10.42
N ALA A 32 -2.42 -6.16 9.70
CA ALA A 32 -2.88 -7.41 10.33
C ALA A 32 -1.79 -8.08 11.19
N GLU A 33 -0.53 -8.11 10.71
CA GLU A 33 0.59 -8.63 11.52
C GLU A 33 0.91 -7.72 12.73
N MET A 34 0.84 -6.39 12.54
CA MET A 34 0.92 -5.45 13.66
C MET A 34 -0.21 -5.70 14.67
N GLY A 35 -1.44 -5.93 14.18
CA GLY A 35 -2.60 -6.26 15.01
C GLY A 35 -2.37 -7.50 15.85
N LYS A 36 -1.95 -8.61 15.26
CA LYS A 36 -1.62 -9.87 15.98
C LYS A 36 -0.54 -9.64 17.05
N ARG A 37 0.52 -8.89 16.73
CA ARG A 37 1.59 -8.56 17.69
C ARG A 37 1.06 -7.68 18.83
N PHE A 38 0.20 -6.72 18.54
CA PHE A 38 -0.42 -5.86 19.54
C PHE A 38 -1.37 -6.65 20.46
N GLU A 39 -2.23 -7.52 19.90
CA GLU A 39 -3.13 -8.39 20.66
C GLU A 39 -2.37 -9.36 21.58
N SER A 40 -1.22 -9.89 21.15
CA SER A 40 -0.39 -10.77 21.99
C SER A 40 0.13 -10.08 23.25
N ARG A 41 0.29 -8.76 23.23
CA ARG A 41 0.71 -7.92 24.37
C ARG A 41 -0.48 -7.39 25.17
N HIS A 42 -1.65 -7.33 24.54
CA HIS A 42 -2.89 -6.82 25.12
C HIS A 42 -4.02 -7.83 24.89
N PRO A 43 -4.06 -8.95 25.65
CA PRO A 43 -4.97 -10.07 25.35
C PRO A 43 -6.48 -9.75 25.39
N ALA A 44 -6.83 -8.63 26.05
CA ALA A 44 -8.21 -8.13 26.10
C ALA A 44 -8.58 -7.18 24.94
N VAL A 45 -7.65 -6.93 23.99
CA VAL A 45 -7.89 -6.16 22.76
C VAL A 45 -8.17 -7.11 21.60
N ARG A 46 -9.03 -6.68 20.67
CA ARG A 46 -9.28 -7.35 19.37
C ARG A 46 -9.16 -6.34 18.25
N ILE A 47 -8.41 -6.70 17.19
CA ILE A 47 -8.18 -5.87 16.03
C ILE A 47 -8.76 -6.54 14.79
N ASP A 48 -9.70 -5.87 14.13
CA ASP A 48 -10.37 -6.32 12.92
C ASP A 48 -9.90 -5.49 11.72
N VAL A 49 -9.17 -6.13 10.79
CA VAL A 49 -8.61 -5.46 9.61
C VAL A 49 -9.40 -5.85 8.36
N GLN A 50 -9.99 -4.86 7.70
CA GLN A 50 -10.81 -5.06 6.51
C GLN A 50 -10.26 -4.29 5.31
N THR A 51 -10.37 -4.86 4.11
CA THR A 51 -9.91 -4.23 2.88
C THR A 51 -11.06 -3.65 2.06
N GLY A 52 -10.76 -2.64 1.26
CA GLY A 52 -11.77 -2.02 0.37
C GLY A 52 -11.17 -0.90 -0.48
N GLY A 53 -9.92 -0.52 -0.21
CA GLY A 53 -9.21 0.59 -0.85
C GLY A 53 -9.15 1.82 0.04
N SER A 54 -8.23 2.74 -0.29
CA SER A 54 -7.97 3.94 0.51
C SER A 54 -9.19 4.83 0.66
N SER A 55 -9.97 5.02 -0.41
CA SER A 55 -11.17 5.85 -0.37
C SER A 55 -12.27 5.24 0.50
N ARG A 56 -12.37 3.89 0.57
CA ARG A 56 -13.28 3.24 1.52
C ARG A 56 -12.84 3.49 2.97
N GLY A 57 -11.54 3.34 3.28
CA GLY A 57 -11.04 3.62 4.62
C GLY A 57 -11.38 5.04 5.09
N ILE A 58 -11.24 6.03 4.21
CA ILE A 58 -11.64 7.42 4.48
C ILE A 58 -13.14 7.55 4.72
N ALA A 59 -13.96 6.93 3.88
CA ALA A 59 -15.42 6.97 4.04
C ALA A 59 -15.84 6.30 5.36
N ASP A 60 -15.31 5.11 5.66
CA ASP A 60 -15.67 4.36 6.87
C ASP A 60 -15.34 5.15 8.15
N ILE A 61 -14.19 5.89 8.18
CA ILE A 61 -13.87 6.77 9.31
C ILE A 61 -14.86 7.92 9.43
N ARG A 62 -15.18 8.59 8.33
CA ARG A 62 -16.10 9.74 8.34
C ARG A 62 -17.50 9.36 8.78
N PHE A 63 -17.93 8.13 8.48
CA PHE A 63 -19.22 7.60 8.91
C PHE A 63 -19.20 6.88 10.27
N GLY A 64 -18.04 6.85 10.96
CA GLY A 64 -17.92 6.15 12.25
C GLY A 64 -18.04 4.62 12.15
N LEU A 65 -17.80 4.05 10.95
CA LEU A 65 -17.83 2.60 10.71
C LEU A 65 -16.49 1.93 11.02
N ALA A 66 -15.43 2.71 11.11
CA ALA A 66 -14.09 2.27 11.49
C ALA A 66 -13.43 3.30 12.43
N ASP A 67 -12.52 2.82 13.26
CA ASP A 67 -11.73 3.66 14.18
C ASP A 67 -10.50 4.22 13.50
N ILE A 68 -9.90 3.44 12.57
CA ILE A 68 -8.69 3.81 11.82
C ILE A 68 -8.88 3.44 10.35
N GLY A 69 -8.47 4.34 9.45
CA GLY A 69 -8.39 4.08 8.01
C GLY A 69 -6.97 3.83 7.56
N MET A 70 -6.81 2.83 6.69
CA MET A 70 -5.55 2.58 5.98
C MET A 70 -5.56 3.31 4.64
N VAL A 71 -4.59 4.20 4.41
CA VAL A 71 -4.50 5.00 3.18
C VAL A 71 -3.09 4.88 2.59
N SER A 72 -2.98 4.38 1.37
CA SER A 72 -1.71 4.18 0.65
C SER A 72 -1.49 5.22 -0.45
N ARG A 73 -1.70 6.47 -0.14
CA ARG A 73 -1.46 7.68 -0.94
C ARG A 73 -1.52 8.91 -0.04
N SER A 74 -1.08 10.06 -0.53
CA SER A 74 -1.35 11.33 0.16
C SER A 74 -2.84 11.64 0.18
N LEU A 75 -3.31 12.32 1.21
CA LEU A 75 -4.68 12.81 1.30
C LEU A 75 -4.97 13.84 0.22
N HIS A 76 -6.18 13.82 -0.31
CA HIS A 76 -6.67 14.88 -1.19
C HIS A 76 -6.98 16.16 -0.42
N VAL A 77 -7.08 17.29 -1.11
CA VAL A 77 -7.37 18.59 -0.48
C VAL A 77 -8.64 18.54 0.39
N HIS A 78 -9.68 17.85 -0.08
CA HIS A 78 -10.96 17.71 0.63
C HIS A 78 -10.96 16.63 1.73
N GLU A 79 -9.81 15.98 1.99
CA GLU A 79 -9.59 14.98 3.04
C GLU A 79 -8.67 15.51 4.17
N ARG A 80 -8.19 16.75 4.07
CA ARG A 80 -7.25 17.35 5.02
C ARG A 80 -7.87 17.72 6.38
N ASP A 81 -9.16 17.52 6.53
CA ASP A 81 -9.88 17.55 7.81
C ASP A 81 -9.56 16.34 8.70
N LEU A 82 -9.03 15.26 8.10
CA LEU A 82 -8.66 14.05 8.80
C LEU A 82 -7.23 14.15 9.39
N TYR A 83 -7.01 13.44 10.48
CA TYR A 83 -5.68 13.33 11.09
C TYR A 83 -4.90 12.18 10.45
N GLU A 84 -3.78 12.50 9.80
CA GLU A 84 -2.95 11.53 9.11
C GLU A 84 -1.69 11.17 9.92
N THR A 85 -1.36 9.89 9.95
CA THR A 85 -0.17 9.39 10.63
C THR A 85 0.58 8.43 9.69
N PRO A 86 1.69 8.84 9.08
CA PRO A 86 2.54 7.94 8.31
C PRO A 86 3.12 6.83 9.20
N ILE A 87 3.17 5.60 8.67
CA ILE A 87 3.78 4.44 9.35
C ILE A 87 4.90 3.79 8.52
N ALA A 88 4.92 4.00 7.21
CA ALA A 88 5.95 3.49 6.29
C ALA A 88 5.85 4.21 4.94
N TYR A 89 6.79 3.90 4.03
CA TYR A 89 6.72 4.30 2.62
C TYR A 89 6.75 3.08 1.70
N ASP A 90 6.16 3.23 0.52
CA ASP A 90 6.11 2.24 -0.56
C ASP A 90 6.24 2.96 -1.91
N GLY A 91 6.47 2.20 -2.97
CA GLY A 91 6.40 2.67 -4.34
C GLY A 91 5.40 1.85 -5.16
N VAL A 92 4.98 2.40 -6.28
CA VAL A 92 4.18 1.68 -7.28
C VAL A 92 4.98 1.56 -8.56
N THR A 93 5.04 0.36 -9.13
CA THR A 93 5.77 0.13 -10.38
C THR A 93 4.96 -0.67 -11.38
N ILE A 94 5.38 -0.60 -12.65
CA ILE A 94 4.88 -1.45 -13.72
C ILE A 94 5.44 -2.86 -13.54
N ILE A 95 4.58 -3.85 -13.68
CA ILE A 95 4.97 -5.26 -13.70
C ILE A 95 4.61 -5.91 -15.04
N LEU A 96 5.52 -6.76 -15.51
CA LEU A 96 5.34 -7.64 -16.67
C LEU A 96 5.60 -9.08 -16.27
N HIS A 97 5.14 -10.00 -17.09
CA HIS A 97 5.56 -11.40 -16.96
C HIS A 97 7.08 -11.52 -17.16
N GLN A 98 7.73 -12.40 -16.42
CA GLN A 98 9.18 -12.57 -16.42
C GLN A 98 9.76 -12.84 -17.82
N THR A 99 9.05 -13.59 -18.70
CA THR A 99 9.49 -13.93 -20.06
C THR A 99 9.21 -12.83 -21.09
N ASN A 100 8.56 -11.72 -20.73
CA ASN A 100 8.38 -10.60 -21.65
C ASN A 100 9.74 -9.97 -21.95
N PRO A 101 10.17 -9.77 -23.23
CA PRO A 101 11.50 -9.23 -23.54
C PRO A 101 11.65 -7.72 -23.25
N VAL A 102 10.55 -7.01 -22.98
CA VAL A 102 10.61 -5.57 -22.65
C VAL A 102 11.16 -5.39 -21.24
N HIS A 103 12.22 -4.58 -21.10
CA HIS A 103 12.88 -4.31 -19.81
C HIS A 103 12.69 -2.88 -19.31
N SER A 104 12.21 -1.98 -20.16
CA SER A 104 11.90 -0.60 -19.80
C SER A 104 10.82 -0.05 -20.72
N LEU A 105 10.07 0.92 -20.22
CA LEU A 105 9.10 1.71 -20.98
C LEU A 105 9.26 3.18 -20.61
N THR A 106 9.13 4.08 -21.57
CA THR A 106 9.04 5.51 -21.28
C THR A 106 7.66 5.83 -20.71
N ASN A 107 7.52 6.97 -20.03
CA ASN A 107 6.22 7.44 -19.55
C ASN A 107 5.20 7.55 -20.68
N ASP A 108 5.60 8.08 -21.84
CA ASP A 108 4.73 8.20 -23.01
C ASP A 108 4.28 6.83 -23.54
N GLN A 109 5.16 5.84 -23.56
CA GLN A 109 4.81 4.47 -23.93
C GLN A 109 3.81 3.85 -22.94
N ILE A 110 4.01 4.07 -21.64
CA ILE A 110 3.06 3.60 -20.61
C ILE A 110 1.70 4.26 -20.84
N VAL A 111 1.65 5.58 -21.00
CA VAL A 111 0.41 6.31 -21.30
C VAL A 111 -0.24 5.78 -22.58
N ALA A 112 0.51 5.61 -23.66
CA ALA A 112 0.00 5.13 -24.94
C ALA A 112 -0.57 3.69 -24.83
N ILE A 113 0.04 2.81 -24.02
CA ILE A 113 -0.47 1.46 -23.75
C ILE A 113 -1.78 1.56 -22.96
N TYR A 114 -1.80 2.32 -21.86
CA TYR A 114 -2.98 2.40 -21.00
C TYR A 114 -4.17 3.12 -21.66
N THR A 115 -3.93 4.04 -22.59
CA THR A 115 -4.97 4.71 -23.38
C THR A 115 -5.35 3.95 -24.65
N GLY A 116 -4.65 2.85 -24.97
CA GLY A 116 -4.95 1.99 -26.12
C GLY A 116 -4.42 2.52 -27.46
N ALA A 117 -3.52 3.50 -27.46
CA ALA A 117 -2.79 3.92 -28.67
C ALA A 117 -1.75 2.88 -29.09
N ILE A 118 -1.09 2.23 -28.13
CA ILE A 118 -0.23 1.06 -28.34
C ILE A 118 -0.95 -0.18 -27.84
N ARG A 119 -1.20 -1.15 -28.72
CA ARG A 119 -1.95 -2.39 -28.42
C ARG A 119 -1.15 -3.66 -28.68
N ASN A 120 0.05 -3.55 -29.20
CA ASN A 120 0.91 -4.68 -29.53
C ASN A 120 2.31 -4.46 -29.00
N TRP A 121 2.86 -5.47 -28.34
CA TRP A 121 4.19 -5.42 -27.72
C TRP A 121 5.31 -5.10 -28.72
N ARG A 122 5.14 -5.48 -30.02
CA ARG A 122 6.14 -5.15 -31.05
C ARG A 122 6.45 -3.66 -31.16
N ALA A 123 5.45 -2.79 -30.89
CA ALA A 123 5.64 -1.34 -30.96
C ALA A 123 6.60 -0.79 -29.88
N VAL A 124 6.91 -1.58 -28.86
CA VAL A 124 7.80 -1.21 -27.75
C VAL A 124 8.96 -2.22 -27.56
N GLY A 125 9.33 -2.94 -28.62
CA GLY A 125 10.47 -3.88 -28.61
C GLY A 125 10.14 -5.27 -28.06
N GLY A 126 8.88 -5.58 -27.88
CA GLY A 126 8.40 -6.90 -27.47
C GLY A 126 8.09 -7.84 -28.65
N LYS A 127 7.51 -8.99 -28.34
CA LYS A 127 7.03 -9.95 -29.34
C LYS A 127 5.82 -9.40 -30.10
N ASP A 128 5.55 -9.92 -31.30
CA ASP A 128 4.32 -9.63 -32.03
C ASP A 128 3.13 -10.31 -31.33
N ALA A 129 2.57 -9.62 -30.36
CA ALA A 129 1.47 -10.11 -29.53
C ALA A 129 0.65 -8.95 -28.97
N PRO A 130 -0.68 -9.12 -28.77
CA PRO A 130 -1.53 -8.09 -28.18
C PRO A 130 -1.17 -7.84 -26.72
N ILE A 131 -1.33 -6.61 -26.27
CA ILE A 131 -1.10 -6.23 -24.86
C ILE A 131 -2.40 -6.44 -24.07
N THR A 132 -2.35 -7.20 -22.98
CA THR A 132 -3.45 -7.29 -22.01
C THR A 132 -3.21 -6.29 -20.88
N VAL A 133 -4.00 -5.22 -20.86
CA VAL A 133 -3.86 -4.11 -19.89
C VAL A 133 -4.68 -4.39 -18.65
N LEU A 134 -4.04 -4.36 -17.47
CA LEU A 134 -4.68 -4.45 -16.17
C LEU A 134 -4.77 -3.05 -15.54
N THR A 135 -5.90 -2.74 -14.91
CA THR A 135 -6.04 -1.56 -14.05
C THR A 135 -6.65 -1.92 -12.71
N LYS A 136 -6.56 -1.02 -11.74
CA LYS A 136 -7.18 -1.18 -10.42
C LYS A 136 -8.62 -0.67 -10.44
N ALA A 137 -9.46 -1.27 -9.59
CA ALA A 137 -10.79 -0.75 -9.31
C ALA A 137 -10.74 0.66 -8.70
N GLU A 138 -11.80 1.43 -8.88
CA GLU A 138 -11.95 2.76 -8.29
C GLU A 138 -11.80 2.74 -6.76
N GLY A 139 -11.34 3.85 -6.19
CA GLY A 139 -11.10 3.99 -4.75
C GLY A 139 -9.85 3.29 -4.23
N ARG A 140 -9.04 2.69 -5.11
CA ARG A 140 -7.75 2.11 -4.75
C ARG A 140 -6.65 3.17 -4.81
N GLY A 141 -5.95 3.40 -3.70
CA GLY A 141 -4.87 4.39 -3.65
C GLY A 141 -3.77 4.18 -4.69
N THR A 142 -3.54 2.92 -5.12
CA THR A 142 -2.61 2.59 -6.20
C THR A 142 -3.09 3.12 -7.56
N LEU A 143 -4.39 3.05 -7.87
CA LEU A 143 -4.97 3.66 -9.07
C LEU A 143 -4.80 5.18 -9.03
N GLU A 144 -5.17 5.79 -7.92
CA GLU A 144 -5.15 7.24 -7.77
C GLU A 144 -3.73 7.82 -7.90
N LEU A 145 -2.73 7.12 -7.35
CA LEU A 145 -1.32 7.49 -7.53
C LEU A 145 -0.90 7.37 -9.01
N PHE A 146 -1.24 6.25 -9.67
CA PHE A 146 -0.93 6.00 -11.07
C PHE A 146 -1.54 7.09 -11.98
N LEU A 147 -2.83 7.35 -11.81
CA LEU A 147 -3.54 8.37 -12.60
C LEU A 147 -2.92 9.76 -12.44
N ARG A 148 -2.64 10.15 -11.20
CA ARG A 148 -2.04 11.46 -10.90
C ARG A 148 -0.65 11.60 -11.52
N TYR A 149 0.19 10.57 -11.43
CA TYR A 149 1.56 10.62 -11.94
C TYR A 149 1.61 10.71 -13.47
N PHE A 150 0.77 9.92 -14.16
CA PHE A 150 0.73 9.91 -15.62
C PHE A 150 -0.21 10.97 -16.23
N GLY A 151 -0.86 11.79 -15.41
CA GLY A 151 -1.80 12.81 -15.88
C GLY A 151 -3.07 12.24 -16.53
N LEU A 152 -3.45 11.01 -16.18
CA LEU A 152 -4.60 10.29 -16.75
C LEU A 152 -5.85 10.44 -15.90
N LYS A 153 -7.02 10.34 -16.55
CA LYS A 153 -8.31 10.13 -15.89
C LYS A 153 -8.69 8.66 -16.03
N SER A 154 -9.36 8.10 -15.04
CA SER A 154 -9.78 6.69 -15.04
C SER A 154 -10.54 6.29 -16.31
N ARG A 155 -11.42 7.15 -16.81
CA ARG A 155 -12.19 6.93 -18.06
C ARG A 155 -11.34 6.85 -19.34
N GLU A 156 -10.07 7.27 -19.29
CA GLU A 156 -9.14 7.22 -20.43
C GLU A 156 -8.43 5.87 -20.52
N ILE A 157 -8.41 5.12 -19.43
CA ILE A 157 -7.78 3.79 -19.39
C ILE A 157 -8.63 2.78 -20.19
N ARG A 158 -7.97 2.09 -21.10
CA ARG A 158 -8.52 1.01 -21.93
C ARG A 158 -8.08 -0.35 -21.38
N ALA A 159 -8.55 -0.67 -20.18
CA ALA A 159 -8.19 -1.92 -19.52
C ALA A 159 -8.98 -3.11 -20.07
N HIS A 160 -8.34 -4.28 -20.09
CA HIS A 160 -8.96 -5.56 -20.38
C HIS A 160 -9.39 -6.27 -19.10
N VAL A 161 -8.68 -5.99 -17.98
CA VAL A 161 -8.95 -6.59 -16.68
C VAL A 161 -8.92 -5.50 -15.60
N VAL A 162 -9.93 -5.50 -14.74
CA VAL A 162 -9.98 -4.65 -13.55
C VAL A 162 -9.72 -5.53 -12.32
N ILE A 163 -8.73 -5.16 -11.51
CA ILE A 163 -8.29 -5.93 -10.33
C ILE A 163 -8.57 -5.16 -9.04
N GLY A 164 -8.79 -5.90 -7.94
CA GLY A 164 -9.08 -5.32 -6.63
C GLY A 164 -7.84 -5.01 -5.80
N ASP A 165 -6.83 -5.89 -5.79
CA ASP A 165 -5.64 -5.78 -4.94
C ASP A 165 -4.34 -6.06 -5.71
N ASN A 166 -3.20 -5.99 -5.02
CA ASN A 166 -1.90 -6.21 -5.65
C ASN A 166 -1.66 -7.67 -5.99
N GLU A 167 -2.04 -8.59 -5.10
CA GLU A 167 -1.88 -10.02 -5.28
C GLU A 167 -2.62 -10.52 -6.52
N GLN A 168 -3.86 -10.06 -6.71
CA GLN A 168 -4.62 -10.36 -7.92
C GLN A 168 -3.90 -9.86 -9.18
N GLY A 169 -3.29 -8.66 -9.09
CA GLY A 169 -2.49 -8.10 -10.19
C GLY A 169 -1.26 -8.94 -10.52
N VAL A 170 -0.49 -9.31 -9.50
CA VAL A 170 0.71 -10.15 -9.67
C VAL A 170 0.33 -11.51 -10.27
N LYS A 171 -0.70 -12.20 -9.72
CA LYS A 171 -1.15 -13.49 -10.23
C LYS A 171 -1.66 -13.42 -11.68
N THR A 172 -2.37 -12.33 -12.02
CA THR A 172 -2.88 -12.16 -13.39
C THR A 172 -1.72 -11.94 -14.38
N VAL A 173 -0.70 -11.16 -14.02
CA VAL A 173 0.48 -10.94 -14.87
C VAL A 173 1.32 -12.22 -14.95
N ALA A 174 1.52 -12.93 -13.84
CA ALA A 174 2.24 -14.20 -13.82
C ALA A 174 1.57 -15.31 -14.67
N GLY A 175 0.25 -15.26 -14.80
CA GLY A 175 -0.53 -16.19 -15.63
C GLY A 175 -0.65 -15.78 -17.10
N ASN A 176 -0.19 -14.58 -17.50
CA ASN A 176 -0.33 -14.07 -18.86
C ASN A 176 0.94 -13.35 -19.34
N PRO A 177 1.76 -13.99 -20.23
CA PRO A 177 2.99 -13.39 -20.77
C PRO A 177 2.82 -12.06 -21.51
N HIS A 178 1.59 -11.72 -21.87
CA HIS A 178 1.26 -10.52 -22.63
C HIS A 178 0.63 -9.42 -21.76
N ALA A 179 0.50 -9.66 -20.46
CA ALA A 179 -0.10 -8.72 -19.53
C ALA A 179 0.88 -7.63 -19.09
N ILE A 180 0.31 -6.43 -18.85
CA ILE A 180 0.94 -5.32 -18.16
C ILE A 180 0.03 -4.89 -17.00
N GLY A 181 0.61 -4.68 -15.84
CA GLY A 181 -0.08 -4.16 -14.65
C GLY A 181 0.78 -3.18 -13.88
N TYR A 182 0.21 -2.59 -12.85
CA TYR A 182 0.95 -1.77 -11.87
C TYR A 182 0.50 -2.15 -10.45
N VAL A 183 1.46 -2.31 -9.57
CA VAL A 183 1.24 -2.77 -8.19
C VAL A 183 2.27 -2.14 -7.24
N SER A 184 2.10 -2.35 -5.94
CA SER A 184 3.12 -2.04 -4.93
C SER A 184 4.43 -2.75 -5.25
N ILE A 185 5.55 -2.03 -5.10
CA ILE A 185 6.90 -2.60 -5.21
C ILE A 185 7.05 -3.73 -4.19
N GLY A 186 6.66 -3.48 -2.94
CA GLY A 186 6.78 -4.46 -1.87
C GLY A 186 6.10 -5.78 -2.22
N THR A 187 4.84 -5.75 -2.66
CA THR A 187 4.11 -6.97 -3.06
C THR A 187 4.79 -7.68 -4.24
N ALA A 188 5.13 -6.93 -5.30
CA ALA A 188 5.71 -7.54 -6.50
C ALA A 188 7.11 -8.13 -6.24
N GLN A 189 7.93 -7.46 -5.43
CA GLN A 189 9.27 -7.95 -5.08
C GLN A 189 9.18 -9.19 -4.19
N TYR A 190 8.31 -9.18 -3.18
CA TYR A 190 8.04 -10.32 -2.32
C TYR A 190 7.70 -11.58 -3.13
N ASP A 191 6.81 -11.44 -4.12
CA ASP A 191 6.39 -12.56 -4.95
C ASP A 191 7.46 -13.00 -5.97
N ALA A 192 8.14 -12.04 -6.61
CA ALA A 192 9.19 -12.32 -7.57
C ALA A 192 10.36 -13.10 -6.94
N GLU A 193 10.77 -12.75 -5.71
CA GLU A 193 11.82 -13.46 -4.96
C GLU A 193 11.41 -14.88 -4.55
N ARG A 194 10.11 -15.17 -4.53
CA ARG A 194 9.55 -16.51 -4.27
C ARG A 194 9.25 -17.30 -5.54
N GLY A 195 9.73 -16.82 -6.68
CA GLY A 195 9.65 -17.52 -7.95
C GLY A 195 8.35 -17.30 -8.74
N VAL A 196 7.51 -16.32 -8.33
CA VAL A 196 6.37 -15.91 -9.14
C VAL A 196 6.88 -15.25 -10.43
N ALA A 197 6.33 -15.64 -11.57
CA ALA A 197 6.84 -15.27 -12.90
C ALA A 197 6.53 -13.80 -13.28
N VAL A 198 6.94 -12.85 -12.46
CA VAL A 198 6.81 -11.43 -12.70
C VAL A 198 8.15 -10.71 -12.62
N LYS A 199 8.28 -9.59 -13.29
CA LYS A 199 9.38 -8.66 -13.18
C LYS A 199 8.87 -7.23 -13.04
N LEU A 200 9.63 -6.42 -12.31
CA LEU A 200 9.35 -5.02 -12.07
C LEU A 200 10.13 -4.17 -13.07
N LEU A 201 9.49 -3.16 -13.67
CA LEU A 201 10.14 -2.25 -14.59
C LEU A 201 10.60 -0.96 -13.90
N PRO A 202 11.74 -0.38 -14.32
CA PRO A 202 12.14 0.95 -13.88
C PRO A 202 11.13 2.01 -14.37
N ILE A 203 10.99 3.08 -13.60
CA ILE A 203 10.24 4.28 -13.99
C ILE A 203 11.24 5.42 -14.19
N GLN A 204 11.24 6.02 -15.38
CA GLN A 204 12.24 7.04 -15.78
C GLN A 204 13.69 6.57 -15.57
N GLY A 205 13.96 5.29 -15.81
CA GLY A 205 15.29 4.70 -15.62
C GLY A 205 15.65 4.40 -14.16
N ILE A 206 14.79 4.73 -13.19
CA ILE A 206 15.04 4.48 -11.77
C ILE A 206 14.45 3.12 -11.38
N ALA A 207 15.31 2.24 -10.87
CA ALA A 207 14.92 0.90 -10.48
C ALA A 207 13.92 0.92 -9.30
N PRO A 208 12.87 0.07 -9.33
CA PRO A 208 11.86 -0.04 -8.29
C PRO A 208 12.41 -0.85 -7.10
N THR A 209 13.22 -0.22 -6.28
CA THR A 209 13.84 -0.83 -5.10
C THR A 209 13.47 -0.08 -3.83
N MET A 210 13.46 -0.79 -2.68
CA MET A 210 13.27 -0.15 -1.36
C MET A 210 14.30 0.95 -1.12
N GLU A 211 15.55 0.76 -1.58
CA GLU A 211 16.61 1.76 -1.43
C GLU A 211 16.27 3.07 -2.17
N ASN A 212 15.77 2.98 -3.40
CA ASN A 212 15.38 4.17 -4.18
C ASN A 212 14.13 4.84 -3.62
N VAL A 213 13.22 4.08 -3.01
CA VAL A 213 12.07 4.63 -2.26
C VAL A 213 12.57 5.33 -0.99
N ARG A 214 13.46 4.70 -0.22
CA ARG A 214 14.05 5.26 1.01
C ARG A 214 14.80 6.58 0.74
N ARG A 215 15.53 6.64 -0.37
CA ARG A 215 16.24 7.86 -0.81
C ARG A 215 15.32 8.94 -1.37
N GLY A 216 14.03 8.67 -1.52
CA GLY A 216 13.07 9.63 -2.07
C GLY A 216 13.24 9.91 -3.57
N VAL A 217 14.03 9.08 -4.30
CA VAL A 217 14.30 9.29 -5.73
C VAL A 217 13.37 8.51 -6.65
N PHE A 218 12.64 7.49 -6.14
CA PHE A 218 11.70 6.74 -6.95
C PHE A 218 10.44 7.57 -7.25
N PRO A 219 10.06 7.76 -8.53
CA PRO A 219 9.05 8.78 -8.89
C PRO A 219 7.63 8.48 -8.38
N LEU A 220 7.23 7.20 -8.30
CA LEU A 220 5.92 6.80 -7.81
C LEU A 220 5.98 6.31 -6.37
N MET A 221 6.69 7.00 -5.50
CA MET A 221 6.66 6.73 -4.08
C MET A 221 5.41 7.29 -3.42
N ARG A 222 5.01 6.69 -2.29
CA ARG A 222 3.84 7.07 -1.52
C ARG A 222 4.01 6.81 -0.03
N PRO A 223 3.38 7.61 0.84
CA PRO A 223 3.23 7.27 2.23
C PRO A 223 2.18 6.14 2.40
N LEU A 224 2.40 5.30 3.41
CA LEU A 224 1.43 4.38 3.97
C LEU A 224 0.98 4.98 5.30
N MET A 225 -0.30 5.35 5.40
CA MET A 225 -0.81 6.15 6.51
C MET A 225 -1.96 5.46 7.22
N LEU A 226 -1.98 5.59 8.53
CA LEU A 226 -3.16 5.40 9.36
C LEU A 226 -3.84 6.76 9.53
N VAL A 227 -5.15 6.79 9.35
CA VAL A 227 -5.94 8.03 9.34
C VAL A 227 -7.09 7.90 10.33
N THR A 228 -7.37 8.98 11.06
CA THR A 228 -8.48 9.04 12.04
C THR A 228 -9.32 10.30 11.84
N ASN A 229 -10.54 10.29 12.35
CA ASN A 229 -11.40 11.46 12.36
C ASN A 229 -11.03 12.35 13.56
N GLY A 230 -10.06 13.25 13.34
CA GLY A 230 -9.45 14.06 14.39
C GLY A 230 -8.26 13.37 15.08
N VAL A 231 -7.70 14.05 16.09
CA VAL A 231 -6.54 13.54 16.85
C VAL A 231 -6.91 12.21 17.53
N PRO A 232 -6.12 11.13 17.33
CA PRO A 232 -6.45 9.84 17.92
C PRO A 232 -6.28 9.87 19.44
N GLU A 233 -7.23 9.23 20.13
CA GLU A 233 -7.25 9.05 21.59
C GLU A 233 -7.47 7.57 21.95
N GLY A 234 -7.28 7.21 23.21
CA GLY A 234 -7.59 5.88 23.71
C GLY A 234 -6.88 4.74 22.95
N LEU A 235 -7.63 3.69 22.62
CA LEU A 235 -7.11 2.49 21.96
C LEU A 235 -6.57 2.77 20.52
N PRO A 236 -7.24 3.57 19.66
CA PRO A 236 -6.69 3.98 18.36
C PRO A 236 -5.31 4.65 18.50
N ARG A 237 -5.13 5.56 19.44
CA ARG A 237 -3.85 6.21 19.66
C ARG A 237 -2.76 5.20 20.06
N ARG A 238 -3.06 4.31 21.00
CA ARG A 238 -2.10 3.29 21.46
C ARG A 238 -1.63 2.39 20.32
N PHE A 239 -2.57 1.97 19.45
CA PHE A 239 -2.22 1.18 18.29
C PHE A 239 -1.38 1.96 17.27
N ILE A 240 -1.71 3.22 17.00
CA ILE A 240 -0.95 4.08 16.08
C ILE A 240 0.47 4.34 16.61
N ASP A 241 0.61 4.63 17.91
CA ASP A 241 1.92 4.81 18.54
C ASP A 241 2.76 3.52 18.42
N PHE A 242 2.16 2.35 18.65
CA PHE A 242 2.81 1.06 18.44
C PHE A 242 3.20 0.83 16.96
N ALA A 243 2.31 1.14 16.01
CA ALA A 243 2.56 0.98 14.57
C ALA A 243 3.71 1.88 14.05
N ARG A 244 4.13 2.88 14.82
CA ARG A 244 5.27 3.78 14.53
C ARG A 244 6.53 3.45 15.32
N SER A 245 6.44 2.56 16.27
CA SER A 245 7.57 2.21 17.14
C SER A 245 8.57 1.31 16.44
N SER A 246 9.80 1.24 16.96
CA SER A 246 10.83 0.31 16.50
C SER A 246 10.41 -1.17 16.63
N GLU A 247 9.40 -1.46 17.44
CA GLU A 247 8.90 -2.81 17.69
C GLU A 247 8.22 -3.47 16.48
N VAL A 248 7.91 -2.71 15.44
CA VAL A 248 7.28 -3.19 14.20
C VAL A 248 8.16 -3.02 12.97
N THR A 249 9.40 -2.53 13.13
CA THR A 249 10.33 -2.29 12.03
C THR A 249 10.57 -3.56 11.19
N ASP A 250 10.72 -4.70 11.84
CA ASP A 250 10.86 -6.00 11.19
C ASP A 250 9.62 -6.37 10.33
N LEU A 251 8.42 -6.06 10.82
CA LEU A 251 7.19 -6.30 10.06
C LEU A 251 7.11 -5.42 8.81
N VAL A 252 7.52 -4.16 8.91
CA VAL A 252 7.58 -3.23 7.76
C VAL A 252 8.56 -3.75 6.72
N LEU A 253 9.78 -4.15 7.14
CA LEU A 253 10.82 -4.69 6.26
C LEU A 253 10.40 -6.01 5.61
N ASN A 254 9.73 -6.90 6.35
CA ASN A 254 9.23 -8.18 5.83
C ASN A 254 8.15 -8.02 4.76
N GLN A 255 7.48 -6.88 4.69
CA GLN A 255 6.54 -6.52 3.63
C GLN A 255 7.22 -5.74 2.48
N TYR A 256 8.55 -5.62 2.49
CA TYR A 256 9.31 -4.82 1.53
C TYR A 256 8.81 -3.37 1.47
N PHE A 257 8.45 -2.80 2.62
CA PHE A 257 8.19 -1.37 2.78
C PHE A 257 9.37 -0.69 3.44
N VAL A 258 9.44 0.62 3.29
CA VAL A 258 10.48 1.44 3.90
C VAL A 258 9.97 1.98 5.24
N PRO A 259 10.62 1.63 6.37
CA PRO A 259 10.27 2.19 7.66
C PRO A 259 10.42 3.72 7.67
N LEU A 260 9.74 4.39 8.60
CA LEU A 260 10.05 5.78 8.92
C LEU A 260 11.50 5.85 9.42
N SER A 261 12.27 6.84 8.95
CA SER A 261 13.57 7.14 9.59
C SER A 261 13.35 7.60 11.02
N GLU A 262 14.18 7.09 11.92
CA GLU A 262 14.28 7.59 13.28
C GLU A 262 14.69 9.06 13.31
#